data_d5ed6cb82b54318ba79953d90acb5439
#
_entry.id   d5ed6cb82b54318ba79953d90acb5439
#
_cell.length_a   1.000
_cell.length_b   1.000
_cell.length_c   1.000
_cell.angle_alpha   90.00
_cell.angle_beta   90.00
_cell.angle_gamma   90.00
#
_symmetry.space_group_name_H-M   'P 1'
#
loop_
_entity.id
_entity.type
_entity.pdbx_description
1 polymer ?
#
loop_
_entity_poly.entity_id
_entity_poly.type
_entity_poly.pdbx_seq_one_letter_code
_entity_poly.pdbx_strand_id
1 'polypeptide(L)' 'VFIEAIQELREQYPKLTQEDLFYCILQYLRLSTSTIKFCMRVESNQALTQRKYRIKKQISPQTFSIIFNESSPSEGVL' A
#
# COMPACT_ATOMS: atom_id res chain seq x y z
N VAL A 1 8.14 13.89 6.63
CA VAL A 1 8.04 12.51 6.95
C VAL A 1 7.08 11.81 6.02
N PHE A 2 5.78 12.03 6.23
CA PHE A 2 4.78 11.37 5.40
C PHE A 2 4.89 11.82 3.94
N ILE A 3 4.98 13.12 3.74
CA ILE A 3 5.07 13.67 2.38
C ILE A 3 6.34 13.23 1.71
N GLU A 4 7.42 13.17 2.46
CA GLU A 4 8.70 12.73 1.93
C GLU A 4 8.64 11.29 1.47
N ALA A 5 7.98 10.44 2.24
CA ALA A 5 7.84 9.04 1.87
C ALA A 5 7.06 8.89 0.56
N ILE A 6 6.02 9.68 0.41
CA ILE A 6 5.20 9.62 -0.81
C ILE A 6 5.97 10.15 -2.00
N GLN A 7 6.70 11.23 -1.83
CA GLN A 7 7.50 11.78 -2.91
C GLN A 7 8.59 10.80 -3.33
N GLU A 8 9.24 10.18 -2.36
CA GLU A 8 10.26 9.20 -2.65
C GLU A 8 9.70 8.03 -3.41
N LEU A 9 8.53 7.58 -2.99
CA LEU A 9 7.86 6.48 -3.66
C LEU A 9 7.56 6.83 -5.11
N ARG A 10 7.07 8.03 -5.34
CA ARG A 10 6.75 8.47 -6.69
C ARG A 10 8.00 8.53 -7.56
N GLU A 11 9.10 9.00 -7.00
CA GLU A 11 10.34 9.13 -7.75
C GLU A 11 10.99 7.80 -8.04
N GLN A 12 10.96 6.90 -7.08
CA GLN A 12 11.55 5.59 -7.25
C GLN A 12 10.75 4.69 -8.14
N TYR A 13 9.45 4.83 -8.11
CA TYR A 13 8.56 3.91 -8.82
C TYR A 13 7.60 4.69 -9.71
N PRO A 14 8.11 5.28 -10.78
CA PRO A 14 7.26 6.10 -11.64
C PRO A 14 6.14 5.35 -12.33
N LYS A 15 6.20 4.03 -12.32
CA LYS A 15 5.15 3.23 -12.94
C LYS A 15 3.92 3.10 -12.07
N LEU A 16 4.02 3.47 -10.80
CA LEU A 16 2.85 3.44 -9.93
C LEU A 16 1.87 4.51 -10.39
N THR A 17 0.60 4.12 -10.48
CA THR A 17 -0.42 5.07 -10.87
C THR A 17 -0.78 5.96 -9.69
N GLN A 18 -1.51 7.02 -9.98
CA GLN A 18 -2.00 7.88 -8.92
C GLN A 18 -2.87 7.11 -7.94
N GLU A 19 -3.65 6.19 -8.44
CA GLU A 19 -4.49 5.38 -7.57
C GLU A 19 -3.66 4.47 -6.68
N ASP A 20 -2.58 3.91 -7.23
CA ASP A 20 -1.69 3.10 -6.42
C ASP A 20 -1.06 3.92 -5.31
N LEU A 21 -0.63 5.13 -5.63
CA LEU A 21 -0.05 6.02 -4.63
C LEU A 21 -1.07 6.37 -3.57
N PHE A 22 -2.30 6.64 -3.98
CA PHE A 22 -3.36 6.96 -3.04
C PHE A 22 -3.60 5.80 -2.09
N TYR A 23 -3.64 4.59 -2.63
CA TYR A 23 -3.80 3.41 -1.80
C TYR A 23 -2.66 3.28 -0.79
N CYS A 24 -1.44 3.53 -1.25
CA CYS A 24 -0.30 3.47 -0.35
C CYS A 24 -0.41 4.50 0.77
N ILE A 25 -0.89 5.69 0.43
CA ILE A 25 -1.08 6.72 1.44
C ILE A 25 -2.08 6.26 2.50
N LEU A 26 -3.19 5.71 2.06
CA LEU A 26 -4.22 5.26 2.99
C LEU A 26 -3.70 4.15 3.90
N GLN A 27 -2.91 3.25 3.34
CA GLN A 27 -2.31 2.18 4.13
C GLN A 27 -1.28 2.74 5.11
N TYR A 28 -0.50 3.70 4.66
CA TYR A 28 0.52 4.30 5.51
C TYR A 28 -0.11 4.97 6.72
N LEU A 29 -1.29 5.54 6.53
CA LEU A 29 -2.02 6.19 7.60
C LEU A 29 -2.72 5.19 8.52
N ARG A 30 -2.65 3.92 8.21
CA ARG A 30 -3.23 2.85 9.04
C ARG A 30 -4.73 2.94 9.15
N LEU A 31 -5.39 3.34 8.10
CA LEU A 31 -6.83 3.39 8.08
C LEU A 31 -7.40 1.99 7.99
N SER A 32 -8.63 1.83 8.46
CA SER A 32 -9.28 0.53 8.42
C SER A 32 -9.57 0.12 6.97
N THR A 33 -9.72 -1.19 6.77
CA THR A 33 -10.04 -1.71 5.45
C THR A 33 -11.34 -1.11 4.92
N SER A 34 -12.33 -0.97 5.78
CA SER A 34 -13.61 -0.38 5.37
C SER A 34 -13.43 1.04 4.87
N THR A 35 -12.64 1.83 5.59
CA THR A 35 -12.39 3.20 5.19
C THR A 35 -11.64 3.26 3.88
N ILE A 36 -10.65 2.39 3.70
CA ILE A 36 -9.88 2.36 2.47
C ILE A 36 -10.76 1.99 1.30
N LYS A 37 -11.63 0.99 1.45
CA LYS A 37 -12.53 0.60 0.39
C LYS A 37 -13.44 1.76 0.01
N PHE A 38 -13.94 2.47 0.99
CA PHE A 38 -14.79 3.62 0.73
C PHE A 38 -14.05 4.70 -0.05
N CYS A 39 -12.84 5.02 0.39
CA CYS A 39 -12.03 6.03 -0.28
C CYS A 39 -11.64 5.64 -1.69
N MET A 40 -11.35 4.37 -1.90
CA MET A 40 -10.94 3.87 -3.21
C MET A 40 -12.12 3.52 -4.09
N ARG A 41 -13.32 3.55 -3.54
CA ARG A 41 -14.54 3.23 -4.27
C ARG A 41 -14.52 1.80 -4.79
N VAL A 42 -14.02 0.89 -4.00
CA VAL A 42 -14.07 -0.54 -4.32
C VAL A 42 -14.96 -1.22 -3.31
N GLU A 43 -15.61 -2.29 -3.75
CA GLU A 43 -16.61 -2.94 -2.93
C GLU A 43 -16.13 -4.25 -2.35
N SER A 44 -15.06 -4.82 -2.86
CA SER A 44 -14.62 -6.10 -2.38
C SER A 44 -13.22 -6.04 -1.80
N ASN A 45 -12.97 -6.88 -0.82
CA ASN A 45 -11.62 -7.01 -0.29
C ASN A 45 -10.68 -7.58 -1.33
N GLN A 46 -11.21 -8.40 -2.23
CA GLN A 46 -10.39 -9.00 -3.25
C GLN A 46 -9.76 -7.96 -4.16
N ALA A 47 -10.51 -6.91 -4.48
CA ALA A 47 -9.98 -5.84 -5.32
C ALA A 47 -8.79 -5.17 -4.64
N LEU A 48 -8.89 -4.92 -3.36
CA LEU A 48 -7.77 -4.34 -2.62
C LEU A 48 -6.59 -5.28 -2.55
N THR A 49 -6.85 -6.55 -2.33
CA THR A 49 -5.79 -7.54 -2.25
C THR A 49 -5.03 -7.63 -3.57
N GLN A 50 -5.74 -7.60 -4.67
CA GLN A 50 -5.10 -7.65 -5.98
C GLN A 50 -4.24 -6.41 -6.21
N ARG A 51 -4.74 -5.25 -5.83
CA ARG A 51 -3.97 -4.02 -5.97
C ARG A 51 -2.72 -4.07 -5.09
N LYS A 52 -2.87 -4.60 -3.88
CA LYS A 52 -1.74 -4.72 -2.98
C LYS A 52 -0.66 -5.61 -3.57
N TYR A 53 -1.04 -6.74 -4.15
CA TYR A 53 -0.06 -7.64 -4.74
C TYR A 53 0.63 -7.00 -5.95
N ARG A 54 -0.12 -6.25 -6.73
CA ARG A 54 0.48 -5.57 -7.87
C ARG A 54 1.52 -4.56 -7.42
N ILE A 55 1.20 -3.81 -6.38
CA ILE A 55 2.15 -2.85 -5.83
C ILE A 55 3.36 -3.57 -5.25
N LYS A 56 3.12 -4.67 -4.56
CA LYS A 56 4.20 -5.43 -3.93
C LYS A 56 5.24 -5.87 -4.95
N LYS A 57 4.82 -6.16 -6.16
CA LYS A 57 5.75 -6.58 -7.21
C LYS A 57 6.57 -5.43 -7.74
N GLN A 58 6.14 -4.21 -7.52
CA GLN A 58 6.81 -3.05 -8.11
C GLN A 58 7.73 -2.34 -7.14
N ILE A 59 7.53 -2.48 -5.85
CA ILE A 59 8.34 -1.77 -4.87
C ILE A 59 9.19 -2.75 -4.09
N SER A 60 10.19 -2.23 -3.40
CA SER A 60 11.08 -3.08 -2.64
C SER A 60 10.36 -3.65 -1.42
N PRO A 61 10.79 -4.82 -0.93
CA PRO A 61 10.17 -5.40 0.25
C PRO A 61 10.23 -4.48 1.46
N GLN A 62 11.29 -3.73 1.58
CA GLN A 62 11.44 -2.82 2.71
C GLN A 62 10.42 -1.70 2.64
N THR A 63 10.26 -1.11 1.47
CA THR A 63 9.28 -0.06 1.28
C THR A 63 7.88 -0.60 1.50
N PHE A 64 7.61 -1.80 1.01
CA PHE A 64 6.32 -2.43 1.19
C PHE A 64 6.00 -2.62 2.66
N SER A 65 6.98 -3.09 3.43
CA SER A 65 6.79 -3.29 4.86
C SER A 65 6.46 -2.00 5.58
N ILE A 66 7.14 -0.94 5.19
CA ILE A 66 6.91 0.35 5.82
C ILE A 66 5.49 0.83 5.56
N ILE A 67 5.05 0.73 4.31
CA ILE A 67 3.75 1.25 3.92
C ILE A 67 2.63 0.40 4.48
N PHE A 68 2.74 -0.91 4.35
CA PHE A 68 1.67 -1.81 4.72
C PHE A 68 1.83 -2.38 6.12
N ASN A 69 2.92 -2.04 6.78
CA ASN A 69 3.15 -2.49 8.15
C ASN A 69 3.06 -4.00 8.29
N GLU A 70 3.62 -4.70 7.33
CA GLU A 70 3.62 -6.16 7.38
C GLU A 70 5.02 -6.63 7.70
N SER A 71 5.17 -7.23 8.84
CA SER A 71 6.40 -7.91 9.15
C SER A 71 6.18 -9.35 8.85
N SER A 72 6.52 -9.64 7.69
CA SER A 72 6.20 -10.84 7.05
C SER A 72 6.32 -12.08 7.87
N PRO A 73 7.46 -12.47 8.34
CA PRO A 73 7.54 -13.81 8.87
C PRO A 73 6.74 -14.01 10.12
N SER A 74 6.58 -12.95 10.87
CA SER A 74 5.99 -13.16 12.16
C SER A 74 4.54 -13.57 12.07
N GLU A 75 3.78 -13.02 11.15
CA GLU A 75 2.42 -13.45 11.06
C GLU A 75 2.31 -14.85 10.55
N GLY A 76 3.20 -15.23 9.69
CA GLY A 76 3.15 -16.59 9.22
C GLY A 76 3.37 -17.59 10.31
N VAL A 77 4.07 -17.21 11.32
CA VAL A 77 4.40 -18.11 12.40
C VAL A 77 3.25 -18.30 13.34
N LEU A 78 2.44 -17.34 13.43
CA LEU A 78 1.33 -17.43 14.34
C LEU A 78 0.21 -18.26 13.79
#